data_115b4623d3ac1bbc5cebd0f0548184f9
#
_entry.id   115b4623d3ac1bbc5cebd0f0548184f9
#
_cell.length_a   1.000
_cell.length_b   1.000
_cell.length_c   1.000
_cell.angle_alpha   90.00
_cell.angle_beta   90.00
_cell.angle_gamma   90.00
#
_symmetry.space_group_name_H-M   'P 1'
#
loop_
_entity.id
_entity.type
_entity.pdbx_description
1 polymer ?
#
loop_
_entity_poly.entity_id
_entity_poly.type
_entity_poly.pdbx_seq_one_letter_code
_entity_poly.pdbx_strand_id
1 'polypeptide(L)'
;MSGLLGYFSWDRKKAAEPKEEEARVEEKHVKENQQPVRALPTSWYTSPEMYEFERRSVFSNRWLFMTSTLRVPKAGDYLRYQFAGFDVIIIRDSENQIKAFHNASRQTRQVLIDNKTEEGSGNIDQAAFSTTAENVFLIHTRVDRNGFIWINLDAKETPEVTFDQCFKDVDVQERYAGIDFENYHLDHVYTLETEYNWKIASDNFNECYHCPTTHPDIPAFLNLDSFDSALKDGHIQHACAPTQEQIDAGVNVHSTYYFPNVSMTVGKHFLMVQKFLPHSPSTSTSHYEIFKCKDSTEEEFHLIADMYERVMREDKVLCNNAQANLNRGVFKAGFLHPKYEKAPIFFQQNCREVVTEHWKKEKKEGREIHPAKQPGLSFDAPRTVDGEDRNAIDQEQQKGVLVW
;
A
#
# COMPACT_ATOMS: atom_id res chain seq x y z
N MET A 1 -31.51 -28.94 11.68
CA MET A 1 -30.80 -29.38 10.47
C MET A 1 -29.33 -29.23 10.78
N SER A 2 -28.76 -30.33 11.21
CA SER A 2 -27.38 -30.46 11.65
C SER A 2 -26.64 -31.24 10.57
N GLY A 3 -25.53 -30.72 10.09
CA GLY A 3 -24.66 -31.56 9.30
C GLY A 3 -24.01 -30.86 8.11
N LEU A 4 -22.93 -30.06 8.36
CA LEU A 4 -21.85 -29.82 7.41
C LEU A 4 -20.65 -29.15 8.14
N LEU A 5 -20.46 -29.51 9.40
CA LEU A 5 -19.15 -29.37 10.06
C LEU A 5 -18.50 -30.77 10.07
N GLY A 6 -18.23 -31.27 8.87
CA GLY A 6 -17.37 -32.43 8.70
C GLY A 6 -15.94 -31.98 8.92
N TYR A 7 -15.39 -32.27 10.11
CA TYR A 7 -13.95 -32.26 10.34
C TYR A 7 -13.30 -33.12 9.25
N PHE A 8 -12.57 -32.49 8.33
CA PHE A 8 -11.64 -33.18 7.44
C PHE A 8 -10.52 -33.76 8.30
N SER A 9 -10.60 -35.02 8.65
CA SER A 9 -9.49 -35.77 9.18
C SER A 9 -8.52 -36.02 8.03
N TRP A 10 -7.42 -35.30 8.02
CA TRP A 10 -6.32 -35.52 7.08
C TRP A 10 -5.57 -36.79 7.49
N ASP A 11 -5.86 -37.90 6.81
CA ASP A 11 -5.03 -39.07 6.81
C ASP A 11 -3.70 -38.70 6.15
N ARG A 12 -2.64 -38.58 6.95
CA ARG A 12 -1.27 -38.46 6.48
C ARG A 12 -0.91 -39.70 5.65
N LYS A 13 -1.28 -39.74 4.40
CA LYS A 13 -0.62 -40.62 3.45
C LYS A 13 0.81 -40.11 3.31
N LYS A 14 1.76 -40.90 3.80
CA LYS A 14 3.20 -40.70 3.62
C LYS A 14 3.48 -40.41 2.15
N ALA A 15 3.84 -39.18 1.82
CA ALA A 15 4.51 -38.88 0.58
C ALA A 15 5.80 -39.73 0.60
N ALA A 16 6.11 -40.40 -0.50
CA ALA A 16 7.34 -41.15 -0.63
C ALA A 16 8.51 -40.19 -0.39
N GLU A 17 9.36 -40.52 0.58
CA GLU A 17 10.57 -39.74 0.82
C GLU A 17 11.40 -39.73 -0.48
N PRO A 18 11.79 -38.56 -1.01
CA PRO A 18 12.76 -38.48 -2.10
C PRO A 18 14.04 -39.18 -1.64
N LYS A 19 14.64 -39.94 -2.52
CA LYS A 19 15.89 -40.64 -2.20
C LYS A 19 16.88 -39.59 -1.72
N GLU A 20 17.51 -39.81 -0.57
CA GLU A 20 18.44 -38.88 0.09
C GLU A 20 19.51 -38.29 -0.84
N GLU A 21 19.84 -38.99 -1.90
CA GLU A 21 20.82 -38.58 -2.91
C GLU A 21 20.33 -37.53 -3.87
N GLU A 22 19.03 -37.56 -4.27
CA GLU A 22 18.39 -36.51 -5.10
C GLU A 22 18.19 -35.23 -4.31
N ALA A 23 17.77 -35.34 -3.05
CA ALA A 23 17.63 -34.18 -2.15
C ALA A 23 19.00 -33.51 -1.87
N ARG A 24 20.08 -34.29 -1.70
CA ARG A 24 21.44 -33.77 -1.55
C ARG A 24 22.01 -33.13 -2.83
N VAL A 25 21.62 -33.58 -4.00
CA VAL A 25 22.04 -32.97 -5.28
C VAL A 25 21.30 -31.70 -5.53
N GLU A 26 19.99 -31.64 -5.24
CA GLU A 26 19.22 -30.40 -5.28
C GLU A 26 19.70 -29.38 -4.24
N GLU A 27 19.96 -29.78 -2.99
CA GLU A 27 20.54 -28.87 -1.97
C GLU A 27 21.93 -28.36 -2.36
N LYS A 28 22.77 -29.14 -3.04
CA LYS A 28 24.07 -28.70 -3.54
C LYS A 28 23.95 -27.71 -4.69
N HIS A 29 23.07 -27.95 -5.66
CA HIS A 29 22.85 -27.03 -6.77
C HIS A 29 22.15 -25.72 -6.33
N VAL A 30 21.31 -25.75 -5.31
CA VAL A 30 20.71 -24.54 -4.72
C VAL A 30 21.75 -23.69 -3.96
N LYS A 31 22.80 -24.31 -3.40
CA LYS A 31 23.87 -23.61 -2.66
C LYS A 31 24.90 -22.88 -3.55
N GLU A 32 25.01 -23.23 -4.82
CA GLU A 32 26.12 -22.72 -5.64
C GLU A 32 25.90 -21.38 -6.35
N ASN A 33 24.68 -20.76 -6.33
CA ASN A 33 24.46 -19.57 -7.16
C ASN A 33 23.58 -18.44 -6.59
N GLN A 34 23.23 -18.41 -5.30
CA GLN A 34 22.37 -17.34 -4.75
C GLN A 34 22.92 -16.76 -3.45
N GLN A 35 23.73 -15.71 -3.57
CA GLN A 35 24.14 -14.95 -2.39
C GLN A 35 22.95 -14.22 -1.77
N PRO A 36 22.81 -14.25 -0.42
CA PRO A 36 21.77 -13.50 0.28
C PRO A 36 21.84 -12.02 -0.04
N VAL A 37 20.68 -11.38 -0.27
CA VAL A 37 20.58 -9.95 -0.52
C VAL A 37 20.42 -9.21 0.80
N ARG A 38 21.19 -8.14 0.99
CA ARG A 38 21.11 -7.35 2.21
C ARG A 38 19.79 -6.58 2.25
N ALA A 39 19.01 -6.78 3.29
CA ALA A 39 17.77 -6.06 3.56
C ALA A 39 18.01 -4.57 3.86
N LEU A 40 16.94 -3.78 3.89
CA LEU A 40 16.98 -2.40 4.37
C LEU A 40 17.49 -2.35 5.82
N PRO A 41 18.35 -1.39 6.18
CA PRO A 41 18.80 -1.22 7.56
C PRO A 41 17.63 -0.89 8.50
N THR A 42 17.75 -1.27 9.77
CA THR A 42 16.77 -0.98 10.83
C THR A 42 16.39 0.51 10.88
N SER A 43 17.34 1.41 10.63
CA SER A 43 17.08 2.86 10.61
C SER A 43 16.00 3.28 9.61
N TRP A 44 15.78 2.54 8.53
CA TRP A 44 14.71 2.82 7.58
C TRP A 44 13.30 2.55 8.17
N TYR A 45 13.22 1.76 9.23
CA TYR A 45 11.97 1.40 9.89
C TYR A 45 11.74 2.14 11.21
N THR A 46 12.75 2.88 11.70
CA THR A 46 12.71 3.48 13.05
C THR A 46 13.09 4.96 13.09
N SER A 47 13.79 5.50 12.05
CA SER A 47 14.27 6.88 12.08
C SER A 47 13.18 7.88 11.66
N PRO A 48 12.93 8.93 12.46
CA PRO A 48 12.08 10.05 12.07
C PRO A 48 12.58 10.77 10.81
N GLU A 49 13.90 10.91 10.64
CA GLU A 49 14.49 11.57 9.49
C GLU A 49 14.24 10.77 8.21
N MET A 50 14.33 9.43 8.28
CA MET A 50 13.99 8.57 7.14
C MET A 50 12.50 8.67 6.80
N TYR A 51 11.63 8.69 7.81
CA TYR A 51 10.20 8.85 7.61
C TYR A 51 9.87 10.19 6.91
N GLU A 52 10.45 11.31 7.36
CA GLU A 52 10.28 12.61 6.69
C GLU A 52 10.85 12.59 5.27
N PHE A 53 11.93 11.84 5.06
CA PHE A 53 12.50 11.68 3.73
C PHE A 53 11.57 10.86 2.81
N GLU A 54 10.99 9.76 3.29
CA GLU A 54 9.99 8.96 2.56
C GLU A 54 8.73 9.78 2.27
N ARG A 55 8.29 10.60 3.21
CA ARG A 55 7.15 11.49 3.04
C ARG A 55 7.31 12.38 1.80
N ARG A 56 8.50 12.98 1.59
CA ARG A 56 8.76 13.85 0.45
C ARG A 56 9.23 13.14 -0.82
N SER A 57 9.88 12.00 -0.71
CA SER A 57 10.40 11.26 -1.87
C SER A 57 9.42 10.22 -2.43
N VAL A 58 8.69 9.52 -1.56
CA VAL A 58 7.79 8.43 -1.93
C VAL A 58 6.35 8.96 -2.01
N PHE A 59 5.79 9.41 -0.88
CA PHE A 59 4.36 9.72 -0.79
C PHE A 59 3.93 10.99 -1.50
N SER A 60 4.83 11.94 -1.74
CA SER A 60 4.48 13.18 -2.44
C SER A 60 4.92 13.25 -3.90
N ASN A 61 5.66 12.27 -4.40
CA ASN A 61 6.24 12.30 -5.75
C ASN A 61 5.92 11.05 -6.60
N ARG A 62 5.14 10.12 -6.09
CA ARG A 62 4.74 8.92 -6.82
C ARG A 62 3.21 8.85 -6.94
N TRP A 63 2.75 8.11 -7.93
CA TRP A 63 1.34 7.80 -8.03
C TRP A 63 0.96 6.77 -6.96
N LEU A 64 -0.13 7.05 -6.26
CA LEU A 64 -0.63 6.24 -5.15
C LEU A 64 -2.00 5.67 -5.54
N PHE A 65 -2.15 4.36 -5.42
CA PHE A 65 -3.46 3.73 -5.52
C PHE A 65 -4.29 4.07 -4.28
N MET A 66 -5.46 4.65 -4.44
CA MET A 66 -6.27 5.08 -3.30
C MET A 66 -7.45 4.16 -3.05
N THR A 67 -8.29 3.92 -4.05
CA THR A 67 -9.54 3.15 -3.88
C THR A 67 -10.21 2.88 -5.23
N SER A 68 -11.43 2.34 -5.22
CA SER A 68 -12.30 2.18 -6.39
C SER A 68 -13.35 3.30 -6.48
N THR A 69 -13.77 3.64 -7.70
CA THR A 69 -14.92 4.52 -7.94
C THR A 69 -16.23 4.01 -7.33
N LEU A 70 -16.30 2.73 -6.99
CA LEU A 70 -17.42 2.13 -6.26
C LEU A 70 -17.62 2.72 -4.86
N ARG A 71 -16.59 3.36 -4.29
CA ARG A 71 -16.66 4.04 -2.99
C ARG A 71 -17.33 5.42 -3.05
N VAL A 72 -17.38 6.01 -4.22
CA VAL A 72 -17.98 7.33 -4.48
C VAL A 72 -18.93 7.25 -5.67
N PRO A 73 -20.02 6.47 -5.58
CA PRO A 73 -20.89 6.16 -6.71
C PRO A 73 -21.73 7.35 -7.21
N LYS A 74 -21.97 8.37 -6.37
CA LYS A 74 -22.87 9.50 -6.69
C LYS A 74 -22.14 10.83 -6.59
N ALA A 75 -22.57 11.79 -7.40
CA ALA A 75 -22.12 13.17 -7.27
C ALA A 75 -22.34 13.69 -5.84
N GLY A 76 -21.28 14.28 -5.26
CA GLY A 76 -21.22 14.74 -3.88
C GLY A 76 -20.66 13.70 -2.89
N ASP A 77 -20.55 12.44 -3.28
CA ASP A 77 -19.86 11.44 -2.44
C ASP A 77 -18.38 11.77 -2.34
N TYR A 78 -17.82 11.65 -1.14
CA TYR A 78 -16.41 11.91 -0.90
C TYR A 78 -15.80 10.93 0.10
N LEU A 79 -14.47 10.81 0.05
CA LEU A 79 -13.64 10.06 0.99
C LEU A 79 -12.51 10.96 1.49
N ARG A 80 -12.11 10.76 2.74
CA ARG A 80 -10.97 11.42 3.35
C ARG A 80 -9.92 10.39 3.75
N TYR A 81 -8.68 10.63 3.39
CA TYR A 81 -7.55 9.79 3.76
C TYR A 81 -6.46 10.62 4.43
N GLN A 82 -5.96 10.14 5.55
CA GLN A 82 -4.81 10.73 6.25
C GLN A 82 -3.65 9.74 6.21
N PHE A 83 -2.52 10.15 5.67
CA PHE A 83 -1.32 9.33 5.58
C PHE A 83 -0.08 10.19 5.38
N ALA A 84 1.05 9.77 5.92
CA ALA A 84 2.32 10.47 5.78
C ALA A 84 2.23 11.98 6.07
N GLY A 85 1.38 12.39 7.03
CA GLY A 85 1.11 13.79 7.35
C GLY A 85 0.35 14.58 6.28
N PHE A 86 -0.18 13.92 5.24
CA PHE A 86 -1.11 14.49 4.26
C PHE A 86 -2.55 14.18 4.65
N ASP A 87 -3.44 15.10 4.32
CA ASP A 87 -4.89 14.97 4.50
C ASP A 87 -5.55 15.26 3.14
N VAL A 88 -6.13 14.24 2.54
CA VAL A 88 -6.59 14.21 1.16
C VAL A 88 -8.07 13.91 1.09
N ILE A 89 -8.79 14.66 0.28
CA ILE A 89 -10.18 14.42 -0.06
C ILE A 89 -10.24 13.91 -1.50
N ILE A 90 -10.99 12.84 -1.72
CA ILE A 90 -11.39 12.35 -3.05
C ILE A 90 -12.90 12.53 -3.15
N ILE A 91 -13.38 13.14 -4.20
CA ILE A 91 -14.80 13.46 -4.40
C ILE A 91 -15.24 13.09 -5.83
N ARG A 92 -16.50 12.70 -5.96
CA ARG A 92 -17.19 12.75 -7.26
C ARG A 92 -17.94 14.08 -7.36
N ASP A 93 -17.53 14.94 -8.28
CA ASP A 93 -18.11 16.26 -8.44
C ASP A 93 -19.49 16.25 -9.16
N SER A 94 -20.08 17.45 -9.33
CA SER A 94 -21.36 17.63 -10.00
C SER A 94 -21.35 17.27 -11.49
N GLU A 95 -20.16 17.26 -12.12
CA GLU A 95 -19.95 16.85 -13.51
C GLU A 95 -19.65 15.35 -13.63
N ASN A 96 -19.84 14.61 -12.51
CA ASN A 96 -19.57 13.18 -12.40
C ASN A 96 -18.09 12.79 -12.59
N GLN A 97 -17.16 13.75 -12.38
CA GLN A 97 -15.73 13.53 -12.45
C GLN A 97 -15.16 13.23 -11.07
N ILE A 98 -14.15 12.36 -11.02
CA ILE A 98 -13.38 12.12 -9.79
C ILE A 98 -12.28 13.18 -9.70
N LYS A 99 -12.26 13.89 -8.59
CA LYS A 99 -11.23 14.88 -8.25
C LYS A 99 -10.64 14.59 -6.87
N ALA A 100 -9.40 14.98 -6.67
CA ALA A 100 -8.76 14.95 -5.37
C ALA A 100 -8.13 16.31 -5.04
N PHE A 101 -8.10 16.66 -3.75
CA PHE A 101 -7.48 17.87 -3.24
C PHE A 101 -7.01 17.71 -1.79
N HIS A 102 -6.06 18.55 -1.38
CA HIS A 102 -5.68 18.62 0.03
C HIS A 102 -6.82 19.17 0.86
N ASN A 103 -7.06 18.59 2.03
CA ASN A 103 -8.09 19.04 2.98
C ASN A 103 -7.69 20.37 3.64
N ALA A 104 -7.47 21.39 2.84
CA ALA A 104 -7.04 22.72 3.27
C ALA A 104 -7.62 23.81 2.35
N SER A 105 -8.25 24.80 2.95
CA SER A 105 -8.74 25.97 2.22
C SER A 105 -7.59 26.88 1.84
N ARG A 106 -7.51 27.28 0.58
CA ARG A 106 -6.52 28.29 0.11
C ARG A 106 -6.77 29.68 0.71
N GLN A 107 -8.02 29.99 1.02
CA GLN A 107 -8.42 31.31 1.51
C GLN A 107 -8.29 31.44 3.03
N THR A 108 -8.81 30.45 3.78
CA THR A 108 -8.94 30.55 5.23
C THR A 108 -7.85 29.79 6.00
N ARG A 109 -7.08 28.93 5.34
CA ARG A 109 -6.09 28.00 5.93
C ARG A 109 -6.72 26.97 6.88
N GLN A 110 -8.04 26.88 6.94
CA GLN A 110 -8.76 25.89 7.73
C GLN A 110 -8.92 24.60 6.97
N VAL A 111 -9.17 23.50 7.68
CA VAL A 111 -9.60 22.24 7.08
C VAL A 111 -10.98 22.44 6.42
N LEU A 112 -11.17 21.83 5.27
CA LEU A 112 -12.41 21.94 4.51
C LEU A 112 -13.47 20.98 5.08
N ILE A 113 -13.03 19.79 5.50
CA ILE A 113 -13.88 18.77 6.09
C ILE A 113 -13.28 18.40 7.44
N ASP A 114 -13.97 18.77 8.52
CA ASP A 114 -13.59 18.47 9.91
C ASP A 114 -14.48 17.34 10.47
N ASN A 115 -14.44 16.18 9.85
CA ASN A 115 -15.04 14.98 10.41
C ASN A 115 -14.02 14.31 11.33
N LYS A 116 -14.42 14.03 12.58
CA LYS A 116 -13.59 13.36 13.57
C LYS A 116 -13.28 11.88 13.24
N THR A 117 -13.98 11.33 12.26
CA THR A 117 -13.72 9.98 11.75
C THR A 117 -12.73 10.07 10.60
N GLU A 118 -11.65 9.32 10.66
CA GLU A 118 -10.62 9.20 9.59
C GLU A 118 -11.22 8.77 8.26
N GLU A 119 -12.39 8.16 8.29
CA GLU A 119 -13.19 7.76 7.14
C GLU A 119 -14.52 8.50 7.18
N GLY A 120 -14.66 9.47 6.32
CA GLY A 120 -15.94 10.09 6.04
C GLY A 120 -16.36 9.75 4.61
N SER A 121 -17.35 8.88 4.43
CA SER A 121 -18.16 8.90 3.23
C SER A 121 -19.41 9.70 3.53
N GLY A 122 -19.68 10.72 2.74
CA GLY A 122 -20.87 11.54 2.95
C GLY A 122 -21.13 12.43 1.75
N ASN A 123 -22.34 12.92 1.64
CA ASN A 123 -22.71 13.86 0.59
C ASN A 123 -22.36 15.28 1.07
N ILE A 124 -21.46 15.95 0.38
CA ILE A 124 -21.14 17.36 0.65
C ILE A 124 -22.20 18.22 -0.05
N ASP A 125 -22.80 19.14 0.68
CA ASP A 125 -23.64 20.17 0.06
C ASP A 125 -22.81 20.94 -0.98
N GLN A 126 -23.09 20.69 -2.25
CA GLN A 126 -22.33 21.22 -3.40
C GLN A 126 -22.31 22.76 -3.42
N ALA A 127 -23.28 23.41 -2.77
CA ALA A 127 -23.32 24.86 -2.67
C ALA A 127 -22.21 25.43 -1.77
N ALA A 128 -21.72 24.65 -0.82
CA ALA A 128 -20.63 25.04 0.09
C ALA A 128 -19.23 24.76 -0.48
N PHE A 129 -19.11 23.96 -1.55
CA PHE A 129 -17.85 23.47 -2.07
C PHE A 129 -17.69 23.80 -3.56
N SER A 130 -17.12 24.96 -3.84
CA SER A 130 -16.54 25.21 -5.16
C SER A 130 -15.19 24.45 -5.24
N THR A 131 -15.18 23.33 -5.96
CA THR A 131 -13.95 22.53 -6.24
C THR A 131 -13.08 23.20 -7.30
N THR A 132 -13.11 24.54 -7.41
CA THR A 132 -12.27 25.28 -8.34
C THR A 132 -10.86 25.39 -7.77
N ALA A 133 -9.87 25.41 -8.66
CA ALA A 133 -8.46 25.59 -8.30
C ALA A 133 -8.17 26.88 -7.50
N GLU A 134 -9.11 27.82 -7.48
CA GLU A 134 -9.01 29.06 -6.70
C GLU A 134 -9.24 28.83 -5.19
N ASN A 135 -10.03 27.81 -4.83
CA ASN A 135 -10.48 27.57 -3.45
C ASN A 135 -9.74 26.39 -2.79
N VAL A 136 -9.27 25.43 -3.56
CA VAL A 136 -8.65 24.19 -3.06
C VAL A 136 -7.28 23.94 -3.69
N PHE A 137 -6.47 23.15 -3.05
CA PHE A 137 -5.21 22.65 -3.59
C PHE A 137 -5.47 21.33 -4.31
N LEU A 138 -5.66 21.38 -5.62
CA LEU A 138 -5.92 20.20 -6.43
C LEU A 138 -4.75 19.24 -6.41
N ILE A 139 -5.06 17.94 -6.43
CA ILE A 139 -4.13 16.83 -6.51
C ILE A 139 -4.34 16.15 -7.87
N HIS A 140 -3.27 15.75 -8.54
CA HIS A 140 -3.37 15.00 -9.78
C HIS A 140 -4.14 13.69 -9.54
N THR A 141 -5.15 13.46 -10.34
CA THR A 141 -6.07 12.34 -10.19
C THR A 141 -6.21 11.60 -11.51
N ARG A 142 -6.18 10.28 -11.46
CA ARG A 142 -6.44 9.40 -12.59
C ARG A 142 -7.40 8.30 -12.16
N VAL A 143 -8.37 7.99 -13.00
CA VAL A 143 -9.17 6.77 -12.92
C VAL A 143 -8.71 5.85 -14.04
N ASP A 144 -8.32 4.63 -13.70
CA ASP A 144 -7.92 3.65 -14.71
C ASP A 144 -9.14 2.92 -15.31
N ARG A 145 -8.89 2.01 -16.27
CA ARG A 145 -9.97 1.31 -16.97
C ARG A 145 -10.78 0.35 -16.08
N ASN A 146 -10.22 -0.05 -14.94
CA ASN A 146 -10.88 -0.92 -13.95
C ASN A 146 -11.65 -0.12 -12.90
N GLY A 147 -11.71 1.21 -13.03
CA GLY A 147 -12.38 2.09 -12.09
C GLY A 147 -11.57 2.35 -10.80
N PHE A 148 -10.28 2.09 -10.78
CA PHE A 148 -9.44 2.41 -9.63
C PHE A 148 -8.93 3.84 -9.71
N ILE A 149 -8.90 4.50 -8.55
CA ILE A 149 -8.53 5.91 -8.37
C ILE A 149 -7.08 5.99 -7.90
N TRP A 150 -6.29 6.74 -8.64
CA TRP A 150 -4.89 7.02 -8.40
C TRP A 150 -4.68 8.51 -8.22
N ILE A 151 -3.77 8.88 -7.30
CA ILE A 151 -3.41 10.28 -7.07
C ILE A 151 -1.90 10.46 -7.09
N ASN A 152 -1.45 11.69 -7.40
CA ASN A 152 -0.06 12.13 -7.22
C ASN A 152 -0.07 13.53 -6.60
N LEU A 153 0.64 13.69 -5.49
CA LEU A 153 0.64 14.91 -4.67
C LEU A 153 1.63 15.97 -5.17
N ASP A 154 2.37 15.73 -6.26
CA ASP A 154 3.26 16.74 -6.84
C ASP A 154 2.49 18.02 -7.18
N ALA A 155 2.91 19.14 -6.63
CA ALA A 155 2.24 20.43 -6.79
C ALA A 155 2.53 21.13 -8.13
N LYS A 156 3.39 20.55 -8.98
CA LYS A 156 3.66 21.05 -10.33
C LYS A 156 2.40 20.90 -11.20
N GLU A 157 2.30 21.73 -12.24
CA GLU A 157 1.21 21.64 -13.22
C GLU A 157 1.11 20.25 -13.88
N THR A 158 2.25 19.63 -14.12
CA THR A 158 2.37 18.23 -14.57
C THR A 158 3.26 17.49 -13.57
N PRO A 159 2.86 16.31 -13.06
CA PRO A 159 3.68 15.53 -12.15
C PRO A 159 5.05 15.24 -12.77
N GLU A 160 6.10 15.39 -11.99
CA GLU A 160 7.47 15.07 -12.43
C GLU A 160 7.59 13.61 -12.85
N VAL A 161 6.88 12.73 -12.15
CA VAL A 161 6.84 11.30 -12.46
C VAL A 161 5.47 10.97 -13.05
N THR A 162 5.47 10.53 -14.29
CA THR A 162 4.23 10.17 -15.00
C THR A 162 3.64 8.86 -14.47
N PHE A 163 2.35 8.64 -14.73
CA PHE A 163 1.70 7.39 -14.35
C PHE A 163 2.37 6.17 -14.99
N ASP A 164 2.66 6.24 -16.27
CA ASP A 164 3.25 5.12 -17.02
C ASP A 164 4.70 4.81 -16.59
N GLN A 165 5.43 5.78 -16.02
CA GLN A 165 6.72 5.53 -15.37
C GLN A 165 6.59 4.77 -14.05
N CYS A 166 5.45 4.91 -13.35
CA CYS A 166 5.17 4.19 -12.12
C CYS A 166 4.52 2.83 -12.38
N PHE A 167 3.53 2.79 -13.30
CA PHE A 167 2.58 1.69 -13.41
C PHE A 167 2.22 1.39 -14.87
N LYS A 168 3.22 0.98 -15.65
CA LYS A 168 2.96 0.58 -17.02
C LYS A 168 2.05 -0.65 -17.07
N ASP A 169 0.99 -0.58 -17.87
CA ASP A 169 0.06 -1.69 -18.14
C ASP A 169 -0.58 -2.31 -16.87
N VAL A 170 -0.65 -1.56 -15.76
CA VAL A 170 -1.16 -2.05 -14.47
C VAL A 170 -2.64 -2.45 -14.53
N ASP A 171 -3.41 -1.81 -15.40
CA ASP A 171 -4.85 -2.00 -15.57
C ASP A 171 -5.22 -2.99 -16.70
N VAL A 172 -4.23 -3.66 -17.31
CA VAL A 172 -4.39 -4.67 -18.39
C VAL A 172 -3.81 -6.03 -18.04
N GLN A 173 -3.82 -6.39 -16.76
CA GLN A 173 -3.30 -7.70 -16.34
C GLN A 173 -4.17 -8.83 -16.89
N GLU A 174 -3.58 -9.76 -17.64
CA GLU A 174 -4.29 -10.91 -18.26
C GLU A 174 -5.07 -11.74 -17.21
N ARG A 175 -4.57 -11.84 -15.99
CA ARG A 175 -5.19 -12.58 -14.89
C ARG A 175 -6.48 -11.95 -14.39
N TYR A 176 -6.81 -10.72 -14.79
CA TYR A 176 -8.09 -10.07 -14.56
C TYR A 176 -9.08 -10.28 -15.71
N ALA A 177 -8.69 -11.02 -16.76
CA ALA A 177 -9.60 -11.38 -17.83
C ALA A 177 -10.80 -12.14 -17.27
N GLY A 178 -12.00 -11.64 -17.53
CA GLY A 178 -13.25 -12.20 -16.99
C GLY A 178 -13.65 -11.68 -15.61
N ILE A 179 -12.89 -10.79 -14.99
CA ILE A 179 -13.31 -10.06 -13.78
C ILE A 179 -13.97 -8.75 -14.21
N ASP A 180 -15.24 -8.60 -13.89
CA ASP A 180 -15.97 -7.34 -14.04
C ASP A 180 -15.94 -6.60 -12.70
N PHE A 181 -15.05 -5.61 -12.58
CA PHE A 181 -14.92 -4.82 -11.35
C PHE A 181 -16.17 -3.98 -11.03
N GLU A 182 -17.00 -3.65 -12.01
CA GLU A 182 -18.27 -2.94 -11.79
C GLU A 182 -19.33 -3.87 -11.14
N ASN A 183 -19.14 -5.17 -11.21
CA ASN A 183 -20.03 -6.16 -10.59
C ASN A 183 -19.80 -6.35 -9.09
N TYR A 184 -18.96 -5.52 -8.46
CA TYR A 184 -18.81 -5.52 -7.01
C TYR A 184 -19.53 -4.32 -6.40
N HIS A 185 -19.80 -4.40 -5.11
CA HIS A 185 -20.26 -3.28 -4.29
C HIS A 185 -19.55 -3.31 -2.95
N LEU A 186 -19.36 -2.14 -2.34
CA LEU A 186 -18.79 -2.05 -1.01
C LEU A 186 -19.70 -2.77 -0.02
N ASP A 187 -19.15 -3.72 0.72
CA ASP A 187 -19.81 -4.36 1.84
C ASP A 187 -19.50 -3.60 3.13
N HIS A 188 -18.23 -3.56 3.51
CA HIS A 188 -17.80 -2.80 4.69
C HIS A 188 -16.37 -2.30 4.58
N VAL A 189 -16.00 -1.46 5.53
CA VAL A 189 -14.64 -0.98 5.75
C VAL A 189 -14.27 -1.23 7.19
N TYR A 190 -13.04 -1.67 7.43
CA TYR A 190 -12.48 -1.75 8.78
C TYR A 190 -11.03 -1.30 8.81
N THR A 191 -10.57 -0.87 9.97
CA THR A 191 -9.20 -0.42 10.21
C THR A 191 -8.56 -1.17 11.36
N LEU A 192 -7.25 -1.30 11.29
CA LEU A 192 -6.42 -1.81 12.38
C LEU A 192 -5.34 -0.77 12.67
N GLU A 193 -5.41 -0.14 13.86
CA GLU A 193 -4.32 0.66 14.37
C GLU A 193 -3.13 -0.22 14.67
N THR A 194 -1.94 0.16 14.21
CA THR A 194 -0.76 -0.71 14.21
C THR A 194 0.47 0.03 14.75
N GLU A 195 1.32 -0.73 15.44
CA GLU A 195 2.58 -0.26 16.02
C GLU A 195 3.77 -0.71 15.18
N TYR A 196 3.67 -0.51 13.85
CA TYR A 196 4.75 -0.83 12.91
C TYR A 196 4.86 0.17 11.77
N ASN A 197 6.06 0.22 11.20
CA ASN A 197 6.35 0.94 9.98
C ASN A 197 5.60 0.31 8.79
N TRP A 198 5.07 1.13 7.89
CA TRP A 198 4.33 0.69 6.70
C TRP A 198 5.10 -0.33 5.85
N LYS A 199 6.46 -0.25 5.82
CA LYS A 199 7.30 -1.20 5.09
C LYS A 199 7.32 -2.60 5.70
N ILE A 200 7.14 -2.74 7.01
CA ILE A 200 7.04 -4.07 7.65
C ILE A 200 5.81 -4.81 7.13
N ALA A 201 4.65 -4.12 7.07
CA ALA A 201 3.45 -4.72 6.50
C ALA A 201 3.62 -5.04 5.01
N SER A 202 4.33 -4.17 4.27
CA SER A 202 4.64 -4.39 2.86
C SER A 202 5.58 -5.59 2.65
N ASP A 203 6.62 -5.72 3.48
CA ASP A 203 7.51 -6.88 3.46
C ASP A 203 6.74 -8.17 3.76
N ASN A 204 5.90 -8.16 4.82
CA ASN A 204 5.08 -9.30 5.24
C ASN A 204 4.08 -9.73 4.16
N PHE A 205 3.42 -8.78 3.49
CA PHE A 205 2.46 -9.09 2.42
C PHE A 205 3.14 -9.71 1.18
N ASN A 206 4.38 -9.33 0.91
CA ASN A 206 5.08 -9.73 -0.30
C ASN A 206 5.79 -11.10 -0.22
N GLU A 207 5.67 -11.82 0.91
CA GLU A 207 6.13 -13.20 1.06
C GLU A 207 5.03 -14.05 1.73
N CYS A 208 5.14 -15.37 1.69
CA CYS A 208 4.19 -16.27 2.31
C CYS A 208 4.85 -17.48 2.99
N TYR A 209 6.15 -17.41 3.30
CA TYR A 209 6.79 -18.50 4.04
C TYR A 209 6.38 -18.53 5.52
N HIS A 210 5.86 -17.40 6.06
CA HIS A 210 5.25 -17.36 7.40
C HIS A 210 3.85 -18.01 7.43
N CYS A 211 3.15 -18.03 6.29
CA CYS A 211 1.74 -18.44 6.23
C CYS A 211 1.47 -19.81 6.85
N PRO A 212 2.25 -20.89 6.59
CA PRO A 212 1.96 -22.21 7.16
C PRO A 212 2.01 -22.27 8.68
N THR A 213 2.74 -21.34 9.32
CA THR A 213 2.92 -21.30 10.77
C THR A 213 2.01 -20.30 11.46
N THR A 214 1.75 -19.17 10.80
CA THR A 214 0.94 -18.09 11.36
C THR A 214 -0.54 -18.29 11.08
N HIS A 215 -0.89 -18.83 9.89
CA HIS A 215 -2.25 -19.03 9.38
C HIS A 215 -2.47 -20.49 9.03
N PRO A 216 -2.71 -21.37 9.98
CA PRO A 216 -2.69 -22.82 9.77
C PRO A 216 -3.76 -23.35 8.80
N ASP A 217 -4.78 -22.60 8.52
CA ASP A 217 -5.86 -22.94 7.58
C ASP A 217 -5.74 -22.28 6.19
N ILE A 218 -4.78 -21.39 5.98
CA ILE A 218 -4.50 -20.79 4.67
C ILE A 218 -4.26 -21.84 3.56
N PRO A 219 -3.60 -22.99 3.83
CA PRO A 219 -3.42 -24.02 2.81
C PRO A 219 -4.72 -24.58 2.22
N ALA A 220 -5.88 -24.42 2.89
CA ALA A 220 -7.18 -24.77 2.32
C ALA A 220 -7.62 -23.79 1.21
N PHE A 221 -7.13 -22.56 1.22
CA PHE A 221 -7.48 -21.48 0.30
C PHE A 221 -6.39 -21.19 -0.73
N LEU A 222 -5.13 -21.36 -0.37
CA LEU A 222 -3.97 -21.09 -1.22
C LEU A 222 -3.06 -22.31 -1.29
N ASN A 223 -2.72 -22.71 -2.50
CA ASN A 223 -1.71 -23.75 -2.74
C ASN A 223 -0.30 -23.14 -2.59
N LEU A 224 0.19 -23.11 -1.35
CA LEU A 224 1.45 -22.45 -0.99
C LEU A 224 2.69 -23.07 -1.67
N ASP A 225 2.64 -24.36 -2.04
CA ASP A 225 3.75 -25.03 -2.76
C ASP A 225 3.98 -24.43 -4.15
N SER A 226 2.95 -23.80 -4.71
CA SER A 226 2.99 -23.12 -6.02
C SER A 226 3.12 -21.60 -5.92
N PHE A 227 3.32 -21.05 -4.71
CA PHE A 227 3.42 -19.61 -4.52
C PHE A 227 4.60 -19.03 -5.30
N ASP A 228 4.32 -18.07 -6.16
CA ASP A 228 5.30 -17.33 -6.94
C ASP A 228 4.88 -15.88 -7.14
N SER A 229 5.79 -15.03 -7.61
CA SER A 229 5.53 -13.62 -7.82
C SER A 229 6.15 -13.16 -9.14
N ALA A 230 5.35 -12.50 -9.97
CA ALA A 230 5.83 -11.79 -11.16
C ALA A 230 6.09 -10.32 -10.78
N LEU A 231 7.32 -9.87 -11.00
CA LEU A 231 7.78 -8.51 -10.72
C LEU A 231 7.54 -7.65 -11.95
N LYS A 232 6.84 -6.54 -11.80
CA LYS A 232 6.44 -5.61 -12.86
C LYS A 232 6.78 -4.18 -12.45
N ASP A 233 6.76 -3.26 -13.40
CA ASP A 233 6.94 -1.83 -13.11
C ASP A 233 5.90 -1.36 -12.09
N GLY A 234 6.35 -0.98 -10.90
CA GLY A 234 5.54 -0.45 -9.80
C GLY A 234 4.61 -1.45 -9.10
N HIS A 235 4.51 -2.72 -9.55
CA HIS A 235 3.63 -3.68 -8.90
C HIS A 235 4.18 -5.11 -8.89
N ILE A 236 3.66 -5.91 -7.97
CA ILE A 236 4.01 -7.33 -7.82
C ILE A 236 2.74 -8.15 -7.96
N GLN A 237 2.74 -9.11 -8.86
CA GLN A 237 1.64 -10.02 -9.09
C GLN A 237 1.93 -11.34 -8.37
N HIS A 238 1.28 -11.58 -7.23
CA HIS A 238 1.37 -12.86 -6.56
C HIS A 238 0.48 -13.89 -7.27
N ALA A 239 0.97 -15.10 -7.39
CA ALA A 239 0.28 -16.21 -8.02
C ALA A 239 0.41 -17.46 -7.16
N CYS A 240 -0.70 -18.15 -6.96
CA CYS A 240 -0.75 -19.52 -6.51
C CYS A 240 -1.57 -20.29 -7.54
N ALA A 241 -1.04 -21.40 -8.06
CA ALA A 241 -1.81 -22.27 -8.94
C ALA A 241 -2.91 -22.96 -8.08
N PRO A 242 -4.19 -22.66 -8.27
CA PRO A 242 -5.25 -23.24 -7.44
C PRO A 242 -5.38 -24.74 -7.70
N THR A 243 -5.74 -25.49 -6.67
CA THR A 243 -6.20 -26.87 -6.83
C THR A 243 -7.60 -26.91 -7.47
N GLN A 244 -8.00 -28.05 -8.01
CA GLN A 244 -9.36 -28.18 -8.57
C GLN A 244 -10.44 -27.93 -7.50
N GLU A 245 -10.22 -28.38 -6.26
CA GLU A 245 -11.14 -28.14 -5.13
C GLU A 245 -11.29 -26.65 -4.83
N GLN A 246 -10.20 -25.89 -4.88
CA GLN A 246 -10.23 -24.44 -4.68
C GLN A 246 -10.95 -23.70 -5.82
N ILE A 247 -10.80 -24.17 -7.05
CA ILE A 247 -11.53 -23.65 -8.22
C ILE A 247 -13.03 -23.91 -8.06
N ASP A 248 -13.39 -25.15 -7.74
CA ASP A 248 -14.80 -25.57 -7.59
C ASP A 248 -15.50 -24.84 -6.44
N ALA A 249 -14.76 -24.57 -5.36
CA ALA A 249 -15.24 -23.76 -4.22
C ALA A 249 -15.29 -22.25 -4.51
N GLY A 250 -14.74 -21.79 -5.63
CA GLY A 250 -14.69 -20.37 -5.99
C GLY A 250 -13.79 -19.50 -5.10
N VAL A 251 -12.86 -20.14 -4.35
CA VAL A 251 -11.91 -19.43 -3.45
C VAL A 251 -10.61 -19.00 -4.14
N ASN A 252 -10.49 -19.24 -5.45
CA ASN A 252 -9.35 -18.77 -6.23
C ASN A 252 -9.28 -17.24 -6.24
N VAL A 253 -8.16 -16.69 -5.85
CA VAL A 253 -7.91 -15.23 -5.79
C VAL A 253 -6.64 -14.82 -6.50
N HIS A 254 -6.61 -13.56 -6.92
CA HIS A 254 -5.45 -12.90 -7.51
C HIS A 254 -5.02 -11.73 -6.62
N SER A 255 -3.84 -11.81 -6.03
CA SER A 255 -3.31 -10.74 -5.19
C SER A 255 -2.27 -9.93 -5.96
N THR A 256 -2.36 -8.60 -5.90
CA THR A 256 -1.41 -7.65 -6.47
C THR A 256 -0.99 -6.67 -5.42
N TYR A 257 0.31 -6.47 -5.29
CA TYR A 257 0.86 -5.37 -4.49
C TYR A 257 1.22 -4.20 -5.41
N TYR A 258 0.78 -2.99 -5.06
CA TYR A 258 1.06 -1.74 -5.75
C TYR A 258 1.97 -0.88 -4.88
N PHE A 259 3.14 -0.57 -5.40
CA PHE A 259 4.08 0.31 -4.69
C PHE A 259 3.47 1.72 -4.52
N PRO A 260 3.59 2.40 -3.36
CA PRO A 260 4.43 1.99 -2.24
C PRO A 260 3.72 1.11 -1.19
N ASN A 261 2.41 1.17 -1.01
CA ASN A 261 1.80 0.73 0.25
C ASN A 261 0.38 0.18 0.12
N VAL A 262 0.00 -0.33 -1.04
CA VAL A 262 -1.35 -0.85 -1.26
C VAL A 262 -1.30 -2.25 -1.85
N SER A 263 -2.20 -3.11 -1.41
CA SER A 263 -2.47 -4.38 -2.05
C SER A 263 -3.93 -4.52 -2.42
N MET A 264 -4.20 -5.36 -3.40
CA MET A 264 -5.54 -5.75 -3.81
C MET A 264 -5.59 -7.25 -3.99
N THR A 265 -6.62 -7.88 -3.43
CA THR A 265 -6.91 -9.28 -3.62
C THR A 265 -8.31 -9.40 -4.21
N VAL A 266 -8.43 -10.04 -5.37
CA VAL A 266 -9.71 -10.21 -6.06
C VAL A 266 -9.93 -11.66 -6.44
N GLY A 267 -11.15 -12.14 -6.25
CA GLY A 267 -11.65 -13.44 -6.67
C GLY A 267 -13.14 -13.36 -7.03
N LYS A 268 -13.73 -14.46 -7.43
CA LYS A 268 -15.12 -14.52 -7.90
C LYS A 268 -16.14 -13.84 -6.96
N HIS A 269 -15.97 -14.00 -5.65
CA HIS A 269 -16.95 -13.56 -4.65
C HIS A 269 -16.53 -12.33 -3.87
N PHE A 270 -15.25 -11.93 -3.96
CA PHE A 270 -14.59 -11.06 -3.00
C PHE A 270 -13.57 -10.16 -3.70
N LEU A 271 -13.55 -8.90 -3.31
CA LEU A 271 -12.50 -7.94 -3.63
C LEU A 271 -12.10 -7.19 -2.36
N MET A 272 -10.83 -7.18 -2.04
CA MET A 272 -10.27 -6.42 -0.93
C MET A 272 -9.21 -5.44 -1.44
N VAL A 273 -9.31 -4.18 -1.02
CA VAL A 273 -8.23 -3.20 -1.14
C VAL A 273 -7.68 -2.92 0.25
N GLN A 274 -6.40 -3.21 0.44
CA GLN A 274 -5.67 -3.04 1.69
C GLN A 274 -4.63 -1.94 1.54
N LYS A 275 -4.60 -0.99 2.47
CA LYS A 275 -3.65 0.13 2.48
C LYS A 275 -2.88 0.15 3.79
N PHE A 276 -1.57 0.38 3.73
CA PHE A 276 -0.72 0.59 4.90
C PHE A 276 -0.42 2.10 5.00
N LEU A 277 -1.24 2.82 5.77
CA LEU A 277 -1.21 4.28 5.86
C LEU A 277 -0.27 4.73 6.99
N PRO A 278 0.93 5.26 6.68
CA PRO A 278 1.89 5.63 7.72
C PRO A 278 1.49 6.93 8.44
N HIS A 279 1.69 6.96 9.77
CA HIS A 279 1.51 8.14 10.60
C HIS A 279 2.81 8.60 11.26
N SER A 280 3.72 7.67 11.52
CA SER A 280 5.03 7.94 12.10
C SER A 280 6.06 6.91 11.59
N PRO A 281 7.33 7.00 12.00
CA PRO A 281 8.32 5.98 11.67
C PRO A 281 7.93 4.55 12.08
N SER A 282 7.10 4.39 13.12
CA SER A 282 6.76 3.09 13.70
C SER A 282 5.27 2.89 13.96
N THR A 283 4.41 3.72 13.38
CA THR A 283 2.95 3.53 13.48
C THR A 283 2.29 3.73 12.14
N SER A 284 1.27 2.94 11.86
CA SER A 284 0.47 2.98 10.65
C SER A 284 -0.98 2.61 10.97
N THR A 285 -1.89 2.91 10.08
CA THR A 285 -3.23 2.31 10.04
C THR A 285 -3.27 1.35 8.86
N SER A 286 -3.59 0.08 9.11
CA SER A 286 -3.97 -0.85 8.05
C SER A 286 -5.46 -0.69 7.80
N HIS A 287 -5.79 -0.21 6.59
CA HIS A 287 -7.13 0.14 6.16
C HIS A 287 -7.61 -0.84 5.10
N TYR A 288 -8.79 -1.41 5.29
CA TYR A 288 -9.36 -2.45 4.44
C TYR A 288 -10.72 -2.03 3.91
N GLU A 289 -10.86 -2.08 2.59
CA GLU A 289 -12.13 -1.92 1.89
C GLU A 289 -12.55 -3.26 1.33
N ILE A 290 -13.67 -3.77 1.78
CA ILE A 290 -14.19 -5.10 1.42
C ILE A 290 -15.39 -4.93 0.52
N PHE A 291 -15.31 -5.55 -0.65
CA PHE A 291 -16.36 -5.51 -1.64
C PHE A 291 -16.85 -6.93 -1.92
N LYS A 292 -18.16 -7.06 -2.02
CA LYS A 292 -18.85 -8.28 -2.38
C LYS A 292 -19.26 -8.25 -3.85
N CYS A 293 -19.09 -9.36 -4.55
CA CYS A 293 -19.66 -9.53 -5.89
C CYS A 293 -21.19 -9.60 -5.80
N LYS A 294 -21.89 -8.88 -6.67
CA LYS A 294 -23.35 -8.80 -6.68
C LYS A 294 -24.03 -10.15 -6.93
N ASP A 295 -23.35 -11.04 -7.64
CA ASP A 295 -23.87 -12.38 -8.00
C ASP A 295 -23.57 -13.44 -6.93
N SER A 296 -22.91 -13.07 -5.83
CA SER A 296 -22.51 -14.00 -4.77
C SER A 296 -23.53 -14.05 -3.64
N THR A 297 -23.74 -15.23 -3.10
CA THR A 297 -24.49 -15.42 -1.85
C THR A 297 -23.70 -14.88 -0.66
N GLU A 298 -24.37 -14.68 0.49
CA GLU A 298 -23.69 -14.30 1.74
C GLU A 298 -22.70 -15.38 2.18
N GLU A 299 -23.07 -16.65 2.05
CA GLU A 299 -22.24 -17.78 2.46
C GLU A 299 -20.94 -17.85 1.64
N GLU A 300 -21.00 -17.71 0.31
CA GLU A 300 -19.83 -17.70 -0.58
C GLU A 300 -18.90 -16.51 -0.28
N PHE A 301 -19.47 -15.35 0.01
CA PHE A 301 -18.72 -14.16 0.35
C PHE A 301 -18.02 -14.28 1.70
N HIS A 302 -18.77 -14.64 2.76
CA HIS A 302 -18.23 -14.75 4.12
C HIS A 302 -17.19 -15.86 4.26
N LEU A 303 -17.27 -16.92 3.47
CA LEU A 303 -16.24 -17.97 3.45
C LEU A 303 -14.82 -17.37 3.22
N ILE A 304 -14.71 -16.38 2.35
CA ILE A 304 -13.43 -15.74 2.02
C ILE A 304 -13.19 -14.51 2.89
N ALA A 305 -14.18 -13.64 3.06
CA ALA A 305 -14.03 -12.37 3.77
C ALA A 305 -13.63 -12.58 5.23
N ASP A 306 -14.30 -13.49 5.95
CA ASP A 306 -14.01 -13.76 7.36
C ASP A 306 -12.63 -14.40 7.55
N MET A 307 -12.20 -15.24 6.60
CA MET A 307 -10.85 -15.81 6.60
C MET A 307 -9.80 -14.70 6.45
N TYR A 308 -9.96 -13.82 5.46
CA TYR A 308 -9.00 -12.71 5.27
C TYR A 308 -8.98 -11.75 6.45
N GLU A 309 -10.13 -11.38 7.04
CA GLU A 309 -10.15 -10.52 8.23
C GLU A 309 -9.36 -11.13 9.38
N ARG A 310 -9.50 -12.42 9.64
CA ARG A 310 -8.72 -13.13 10.66
C ARG A 310 -7.22 -13.10 10.32
N VAL A 311 -6.84 -13.46 9.10
CA VAL A 311 -5.44 -13.44 8.62
C VAL A 311 -4.80 -12.06 8.83
N MET A 312 -5.50 -10.99 8.46
CA MET A 312 -4.99 -9.62 8.64
C MET A 312 -4.78 -9.25 10.12
N ARG A 313 -5.59 -9.79 11.03
CA ARG A 313 -5.42 -9.61 12.49
C ARG A 313 -4.23 -10.41 13.04
N GLU A 314 -3.97 -11.58 12.50
CA GLU A 314 -2.81 -12.42 12.84
C GLU A 314 -1.52 -11.75 12.34
N ASP A 315 -1.50 -11.25 11.10
CA ASP A 315 -0.39 -10.48 10.53
C ASP A 315 -0.06 -9.21 11.32
N LYS A 316 -1.08 -8.51 11.82
CA LYS A 316 -0.86 -7.36 12.72
C LYS A 316 0.00 -7.73 13.93
N VAL A 317 -0.25 -8.88 14.55
CA VAL A 317 0.52 -9.34 15.71
C VAL A 317 1.97 -9.63 15.29
N LEU A 318 2.16 -10.30 14.17
CA LEU A 318 3.47 -10.62 13.62
C LEU A 318 4.28 -9.36 13.33
N CYS A 319 3.69 -8.40 12.62
CA CYS A 319 4.32 -7.14 12.23
C CYS A 319 4.64 -6.24 13.46
N ASN A 320 3.74 -6.15 14.44
CA ASN A 320 4.00 -5.41 15.69
C ASN A 320 5.21 -5.99 16.43
N ASN A 321 5.32 -7.33 16.51
CA ASN A 321 6.45 -8.00 17.15
C ASN A 321 7.76 -7.73 16.38
N ALA A 322 7.73 -7.71 15.05
CA ALA A 322 8.88 -7.36 14.23
C ALA A 322 9.35 -5.93 14.52
N GLN A 323 8.45 -4.95 14.53
CA GLN A 323 8.78 -3.55 14.86
C GLN A 323 9.34 -3.42 16.27
N ALA A 324 8.74 -4.09 17.25
CA ALA A 324 9.23 -4.06 18.63
C ALA A 324 10.69 -4.56 18.73
N ASN A 325 11.06 -5.56 17.95
CA ASN A 325 12.44 -6.03 17.88
C ASN A 325 13.39 -5.03 17.22
N LEU A 326 12.96 -4.36 16.15
CA LEU A 326 13.75 -3.32 15.50
C LEU A 326 13.99 -2.13 16.45
N ASN A 327 12.96 -1.72 17.20
CA ASN A 327 13.05 -0.62 18.18
C ASN A 327 14.04 -0.89 19.33
N ARG A 328 14.34 -2.16 19.64
CA ARG A 328 15.35 -2.53 20.65
C ARG A 328 16.78 -2.19 20.23
N GLY A 329 17.03 -1.91 18.95
CA GLY A 329 18.33 -1.46 18.45
C GLY A 329 19.45 -2.53 18.43
N VAL A 330 19.14 -3.79 18.72
CA VAL A 330 20.10 -4.91 18.67
C VAL A 330 20.32 -5.37 17.23
N PHE A 331 19.27 -5.38 16.43
CA PHE A 331 19.29 -5.78 15.04
C PHE A 331 19.64 -4.58 14.13
N LYS A 332 20.60 -4.74 13.22
CA LYS A 332 21.03 -3.66 12.32
C LYS A 332 20.54 -3.83 10.90
N ALA A 333 20.63 -5.02 10.35
CA ALA A 333 20.16 -5.39 9.04
C ALA A 333 20.12 -6.92 8.91
N GLY A 334 19.16 -7.43 8.16
CA GLY A 334 19.07 -8.85 7.82
C GLY A 334 19.57 -9.15 6.41
N PHE A 335 19.37 -10.39 6.02
CA PHE A 335 19.55 -10.87 4.66
C PHE A 335 18.26 -11.51 4.19
N LEU A 336 17.92 -11.27 2.95
CA LEU A 336 16.76 -11.84 2.27
C LEU A 336 17.21 -12.99 1.36
N HIS A 337 16.40 -14.03 1.30
CA HIS A 337 16.67 -15.19 0.45
C HIS A 337 16.24 -14.90 -1.00
N PRO A 338 17.15 -14.95 -1.99
CA PRO A 338 16.88 -14.52 -3.37
C PRO A 338 15.71 -15.23 -4.04
N LYS A 339 15.46 -16.49 -3.69
CA LYS A 339 14.37 -17.30 -4.26
C LYS A 339 13.05 -17.10 -3.53
N TYR A 340 13.05 -17.20 -2.20
CA TYR A 340 11.82 -17.21 -1.42
C TYR A 340 11.32 -15.81 -1.06
N GLU A 341 12.21 -14.82 -1.08
CA GLU A 341 11.90 -13.43 -0.77
C GLU A 341 12.16 -12.49 -1.94
N LYS A 342 12.00 -12.98 -3.18
CA LYS A 342 12.25 -12.15 -4.38
C LYS A 342 11.33 -10.92 -4.45
N ALA A 343 10.10 -11.02 -3.97
CA ALA A 343 9.17 -9.91 -3.96
C ALA A 343 9.48 -8.88 -2.86
N PRO A 344 9.78 -9.24 -1.59
CA PRO A 344 10.38 -8.31 -0.62
C PRO A 344 11.67 -7.64 -1.12
N ILE A 345 12.57 -8.39 -1.76
CA ILE A 345 13.79 -7.83 -2.36
C ILE A 345 13.45 -6.73 -3.37
N PHE A 346 12.53 -7.00 -4.30
CA PHE A 346 12.09 -6.05 -5.29
C PHE A 346 11.43 -4.81 -4.66
N PHE A 347 10.56 -5.01 -3.68
CA PHE A 347 9.93 -3.92 -2.93
C PHE A 347 11.00 -3.02 -2.25
N GLN A 348 11.96 -3.61 -1.55
CA GLN A 348 13.01 -2.88 -0.86
C GLN A 348 13.98 -2.19 -1.84
N GLN A 349 14.23 -2.77 -3.01
CA GLN A 349 14.99 -2.12 -4.08
C GLN A 349 14.27 -0.88 -4.59
N ASN A 350 12.96 -0.95 -4.86
CA ASN A 350 12.16 0.21 -5.26
C ASN A 350 12.21 1.32 -4.19
N CYS A 351 12.11 0.97 -2.91
CA CYS A 351 12.29 1.95 -1.83
C CYS A 351 13.67 2.64 -1.90
N ARG A 352 14.75 1.86 -2.06
CA ARG A 352 16.12 2.41 -2.16
C ARG A 352 16.28 3.32 -3.36
N GLU A 353 15.77 2.91 -4.52
CA GLU A 353 15.90 3.67 -5.77
C GLU A 353 15.20 5.01 -5.66
N VAL A 354 13.93 5.02 -5.24
CA VAL A 354 13.13 6.25 -5.11
C VAL A 354 13.77 7.22 -4.11
N VAL A 355 14.18 6.73 -2.96
CA VAL A 355 14.84 7.52 -1.91
C VAL A 355 16.19 8.05 -2.42
N THR A 356 17.00 7.21 -3.06
CA THR A 356 18.32 7.61 -3.57
C THR A 356 18.22 8.63 -4.70
N GLU A 357 17.29 8.50 -5.61
CA GLU A 357 17.03 9.46 -6.69
C GLU A 357 16.66 10.83 -6.12
N HIS A 358 15.75 10.86 -5.16
CA HIS A 358 15.32 12.10 -4.53
C HIS A 358 16.48 12.76 -3.76
N TRP A 359 17.25 11.97 -2.99
CA TRP A 359 18.44 12.45 -2.29
C TRP A 359 19.48 13.08 -3.23
N LYS A 360 19.75 12.47 -4.40
CA LYS A 360 20.65 13.02 -5.41
C LYS A 360 20.17 14.39 -5.92
N LYS A 361 18.85 14.56 -6.09
CA LYS A 361 18.27 15.84 -6.48
C LYS A 361 18.47 16.90 -5.40
N GLU A 362 18.14 16.59 -4.14
CA GLU A 362 18.34 17.49 -3.00
C GLU A 362 19.81 17.91 -2.85
N LYS A 363 20.73 16.94 -2.99
CA LYS A 363 22.19 17.22 -2.99
C LYS A 363 22.61 18.19 -4.11
N LYS A 364 22.07 17.99 -5.31
CA LYS A 364 22.37 18.84 -6.46
C LYS A 364 21.83 20.25 -6.28
N GLU A 365 20.65 20.39 -5.71
CA GLU A 365 20.00 21.68 -5.46
C GLU A 365 20.49 22.37 -4.17
N GLY A 366 21.16 21.63 -3.27
CA GLY A 366 21.63 22.14 -1.98
C GLY A 366 20.51 22.48 -1.00
N ARG A 367 19.31 21.93 -1.19
CA ARG A 367 18.13 22.16 -0.34
C ARG A 367 17.20 20.95 -0.34
N GLU A 368 16.34 20.86 0.65
CA GLU A 368 15.23 19.91 0.66
C GLU A 368 14.21 20.22 -0.44
N ILE A 369 13.68 19.18 -1.06
CA ILE A 369 12.66 19.25 -2.11
C ILE A 369 11.38 18.62 -1.57
N HIS A 370 10.31 19.40 -1.52
CA HIS A 370 8.99 18.97 -1.07
C HIS A 370 8.00 19.04 -2.24
N PRO A 371 7.81 17.96 -3.02
CA PRO A 371 7.00 18.01 -4.24
C PRO A 371 5.55 18.44 -3.98
N ALA A 372 4.94 18.00 -2.89
CA ALA A 372 3.56 18.38 -2.53
C ALA A 372 3.41 19.83 -2.03
N LYS A 373 4.53 20.52 -1.77
CA LYS A 373 4.49 21.91 -1.31
C LYS A 373 4.11 22.83 -2.44
N GLN A 374 2.95 23.44 -2.33
CA GLN A 374 2.47 24.40 -3.33
C GLN A 374 3.49 25.54 -3.51
N PRO A 375 3.78 25.93 -4.76
CA PRO A 375 4.62 27.10 -5.01
C PRO A 375 3.96 28.28 -4.30
N GLY A 376 4.75 28.97 -3.48
CA GLY A 376 4.29 30.19 -2.84
C GLY A 376 3.80 31.14 -3.93
N LEU A 377 2.64 31.76 -3.73
CA LEU A 377 2.31 32.92 -4.52
C LEU A 377 3.53 33.84 -4.40
N SER A 378 4.21 34.11 -5.49
CA SER A 378 5.18 35.20 -5.54
C SER A 378 4.39 36.50 -5.35
N PHE A 379 4.08 36.77 -4.11
CA PHE A 379 3.85 38.14 -3.78
C PHE A 379 5.21 38.81 -4.01
N ASP A 380 5.27 39.83 -4.85
CA ASP A 380 6.19 40.90 -4.67
C ASP A 380 5.98 41.39 -3.24
N ALA A 381 6.63 40.73 -2.29
CA ALA A 381 6.40 40.94 -0.89
C ALA A 381 6.87 42.36 -0.55
N PRO A 382 6.01 43.19 0.01
CA PRO A 382 6.52 44.27 0.82
C PRO A 382 7.25 43.59 1.98
N ARG A 383 8.48 43.94 2.11
CA ARG A 383 9.53 43.47 3.01
C ARG A 383 9.01 43.17 4.41
N THR A 384 9.18 41.94 4.83
CA THR A 384 9.85 41.48 6.04
C THR A 384 9.51 42.18 7.34
N VAL A 385 8.87 41.42 8.17
CA VAL A 385 9.13 41.50 9.61
C VAL A 385 10.53 40.90 9.82
N ASP A 386 11.39 41.66 10.43
CA ASP A 386 12.78 41.54 10.76
C ASP A 386 13.51 40.19 10.74
N GLY A 387 14.78 40.27 10.33
CA GLY A 387 15.85 39.32 10.10
C GLY A 387 16.22 38.29 11.15
N GLU A 388 15.38 37.92 12.08
CA GLU A 388 15.69 36.95 13.13
C GLU A 388 15.35 35.49 12.75
N ASP A 389 14.46 35.29 11.80
CA ASP A 389 14.04 33.90 11.41
C ASP A 389 15.04 33.15 10.51
N ARG A 390 15.95 33.87 9.82
CA ARG A 390 16.97 33.22 8.98
C ARG A 390 18.00 32.43 9.77
N ASN A 391 18.38 32.91 10.96
CA ASN A 391 19.39 32.26 11.78
C ASN A 391 18.92 31.00 12.48
N ALA A 392 17.60 30.82 12.69
CA ALA A 392 17.03 29.61 13.28
C ALA A 392 17.01 28.46 12.25
N ILE A 393 16.72 28.78 10.98
CA ILE A 393 16.63 27.77 9.90
C ILE A 393 18.03 27.27 9.53
N ASP A 394 19.04 28.14 9.46
CA ASP A 394 20.40 27.74 9.11
C ASP A 394 21.11 26.91 10.20
N GLN A 395 20.68 27.01 11.46
CA GLN A 395 21.21 26.17 12.56
C GLN A 395 20.66 24.74 12.60
N GLU A 396 19.44 24.51 12.12
CA GLU A 396 18.88 23.16 12.03
C GLU A 396 19.40 22.38 10.83
N GLN A 397 19.76 23.03 9.73
CA GLN A 397 20.32 22.39 8.53
C GLN A 397 21.73 21.80 8.71
N GLN A 398 22.47 22.23 9.72
CA GLN A 398 23.84 21.73 9.97
C GLN A 398 23.90 20.43 10.78
N LYS A 399 22.80 19.91 11.30
CA LYS A 399 22.78 18.74 12.22
C LYS A 399 22.45 17.41 11.60
N GLY A 400 22.16 17.31 10.33
CA GLY A 400 21.62 16.06 9.73
C GLY A 400 22.48 15.47 8.63
N VAL A 401 23.58 14.81 8.98
CA VAL A 401 24.22 13.87 8.04
C VAL A 401 23.57 12.51 8.19
N LEU A 402 22.74 12.12 7.22
CA LEU A 402 22.27 10.75 7.08
C LEU A 402 23.48 9.87 6.72
N VAL A 403 23.88 9.02 7.64
CA VAL A 403 24.88 7.98 7.38
C VAL A 403 24.18 6.78 6.75
N TRP A 404 24.58 6.44 5.55
CA TRP A 404 24.06 5.33 4.73
C TRP A 404 24.70 3.99 5.09
#